data_25db3d5112db1d5ff0f518da70d66110
#
_entry.id   25db3d5112db1d5ff0f518da70d66110
#
_cell.length_a   1.000
_cell.length_b   1.000
_cell.length_c   1.000
_cell.angle_alpha   90.00
_cell.angle_beta   90.00
_cell.angle_gamma   90.00
#
_symmetry.space_group_name_H-M   'P 1'
#
loop_
_entity.id
_entity.type
_entity.pdbx_description
1 polymer ?
#
loop_
_entity_poly.entity_id
_entity_poly.type
_entity_poly.pdbx_seq_one_letter_code
_entity_poly.pdbx_strand_id
1 'polypeptide(L)' 'MTQTEQILNHLETKGTITPLDALKLYGCMRLGARIYDIRKLGYNIRSCLVEHENASGEVKRYKQYWLAQE' A
#
# COMPACT_ATOMS: atom_id res chain seq x y z
N MET A 1 -0.34 -14.93 -10.39
CA MET A 1 -0.34 -13.45 -10.31
C MET A 1 1.02 -12.93 -9.91
N THR A 2 1.47 -11.87 -10.54
CA THR A 2 2.67 -11.16 -10.08
C THR A 2 2.35 -10.38 -8.81
N GLN A 3 3.39 -9.98 -8.09
CA GLN A 3 3.23 -9.16 -6.89
C GLN A 3 2.52 -7.84 -7.21
N THR A 4 2.88 -7.22 -8.34
CA THR A 4 2.22 -5.98 -8.80
C THR A 4 0.72 -6.19 -9.01
N GLU A 5 0.34 -7.30 -9.63
CA GLU A 5 -1.07 -7.63 -9.85
C GLU A 5 -1.81 -7.89 -8.53
N GLN A 6 -1.16 -8.56 -7.58
CA GLN A 6 -1.74 -8.81 -6.26
C GLN A 6 -2.02 -7.51 -5.52
N ILE A 7 -1.06 -6.56 -5.56
CA ILE A 7 -1.22 -5.27 -4.91
C ILE A 7 -2.33 -4.46 -5.57
N LEU A 8 -2.38 -4.44 -6.90
CA LEU A 8 -3.43 -3.73 -7.63
C LEU A 8 -4.80 -4.30 -7.30
N ASN A 9 -4.92 -5.62 -7.31
CA ASN A 9 -6.18 -6.28 -6.95
C ASN A 9 -6.61 -5.93 -5.53
N HIS A 10 -5.67 -5.89 -4.59
CA HIS A 10 -5.95 -5.49 -3.21
C HIS A 10 -6.52 -4.07 -3.15
N LEU A 11 -5.90 -3.15 -3.89
CA LEU A 11 -6.37 -1.76 -3.93
C LEU A 11 -7.77 -1.67 -4.52
N GLU A 12 -8.07 -2.47 -5.53
CA GLU A 12 -9.39 -2.47 -6.18
C GLU A 12 -10.48 -3.08 -5.29
N THR A 13 -10.14 -4.09 -4.51
CA THR A 13 -11.11 -4.83 -3.71
C THR A 13 -11.22 -4.33 -2.27
N LYS A 14 -10.11 -3.93 -1.65
CA LYS A 14 -10.07 -3.49 -0.25
C LYS A 14 -10.00 -1.98 -0.08
N GLY A 15 -9.56 -1.27 -1.11
CA GLY A 15 -9.51 0.18 -1.13
C GLY A 15 -8.18 0.78 -0.72
N THR A 16 -7.54 0.26 0.31
CA THR A 16 -6.27 0.81 0.81
C THR A 16 -5.27 -0.30 1.08
N ILE A 17 -3.99 0.06 1.08
CA ILE A 17 -2.93 -0.89 1.44
C ILE A 17 -1.82 -0.13 2.19
N THR A 18 -1.23 -0.81 3.18
CA THR A 18 -0.06 -0.33 3.91
C THR A 18 1.11 -1.26 3.67
N PRO A 19 2.36 -0.83 3.96
CA PRO A 19 3.51 -1.73 3.85
C PRO A 19 3.35 -3.01 4.68
N LEU A 20 2.73 -2.91 5.86
CA LEU A 20 2.49 -4.07 6.71
C LEU A 20 1.50 -5.04 6.05
N ASP A 21 0.43 -4.52 5.46
CA ASP A 21 -0.54 -5.34 4.73
C ASP A 21 0.13 -6.07 3.57
N ALA A 22 0.96 -5.36 2.82
CA ALA A 22 1.66 -5.94 1.68
C ALA A 22 2.59 -7.07 2.12
N LEU A 23 3.29 -6.88 3.23
CA LEU A 23 4.18 -7.88 3.76
C LEU A 23 3.41 -9.11 4.27
N LYS A 24 2.37 -8.89 5.06
CA LYS A 24 1.61 -9.99 5.68
C LYS A 24 0.81 -10.80 4.67
N LEU A 25 0.21 -10.15 3.69
CA LEU A 25 -0.71 -10.80 2.75
C LEU A 25 0.01 -11.34 1.52
N TYR A 26 1.06 -10.65 1.06
CA TYR A 26 1.68 -10.97 -0.22
C TYR A 26 3.19 -11.18 -0.14
N GLY A 27 3.77 -11.06 1.04
CA GLY A 27 5.21 -11.17 1.22
C GLY A 27 5.99 -10.05 0.52
N CYS A 28 5.35 -8.92 0.28
CA CYS A 28 5.95 -7.82 -0.44
C CYS A 28 6.67 -6.90 0.54
N MET A 29 7.99 -6.84 0.46
CA MET A 29 8.81 -6.00 1.33
C MET A 29 9.06 -4.61 0.74
N ARG A 30 8.77 -4.42 -0.54
CA ARG A 30 9.05 -3.16 -1.25
C ARG A 30 7.77 -2.63 -1.90
N LEU A 31 6.80 -2.30 -1.07
CA LEU A 31 5.52 -1.81 -1.56
C LEU A 31 5.66 -0.57 -2.45
N GLY A 32 6.54 0.36 -2.07
CA GLY A 32 6.77 1.56 -2.88
C GLY A 32 7.17 1.25 -4.31
N ALA A 33 7.98 0.22 -4.52
CA ALA A 33 8.37 -0.21 -5.86
C ALA A 33 7.17 -0.74 -6.65
N ARG A 34 6.29 -1.51 -5.99
CA ARG A 34 5.08 -2.03 -6.65
C ARG A 34 4.10 -0.90 -6.97
N ILE A 35 3.99 0.07 -6.08
CA ILE A 35 3.15 1.26 -6.33
C ILE A 35 3.68 2.03 -7.54
N TYR A 36 4.99 2.19 -7.65
CA TYR A 36 5.61 2.84 -8.81
C TYR A 36 5.24 2.10 -10.10
N ASP A 37 5.35 0.78 -10.10
CA ASP A 37 5.00 -0.03 -11.27
C ASP A 37 3.55 0.16 -11.68
N ILE A 38 2.65 0.19 -10.70
CA ILE A 38 1.22 0.38 -10.96
C ILE A 38 0.95 1.78 -11.52
N ARG A 39 1.61 2.80 -10.99
CA ARG A 39 1.50 4.16 -11.51
C ARG A 39 1.95 4.24 -12.97
N LYS A 40 2.99 3.51 -13.33
CA LYS A 40 3.47 3.46 -14.72
C LYS A 40 2.46 2.84 -15.67
N LEU A 41 1.58 2.00 -15.17
CA LEU A 41 0.49 1.42 -15.96
C LEU A 41 -0.66 2.41 -16.20
N GLY A 42 -0.63 3.58 -15.57
CA GLY A 42 -1.63 4.61 -15.75
C GLY A 42 -2.62 4.75 -14.61
N TYR A 43 -2.48 3.97 -13.55
CA TYR A 43 -3.36 4.07 -12.39
C TYR A 43 -2.96 5.24 -11.51
N ASN A 44 -3.96 5.96 -11.03
CA ASN A 44 -3.74 7.09 -10.13
C ASN A 44 -3.76 6.59 -8.68
N ILE A 45 -2.59 6.48 -8.08
CA ILE A 45 -2.46 6.04 -6.69
C ILE A 45 -2.00 7.20 -5.84
N ARG A 46 -2.78 7.49 -4.81
CA ARG A 46 -2.46 8.51 -3.81
C ARG A 46 -1.95 7.87 -2.55
N SER A 47 -1.29 8.66 -1.73
CA SER A 47 -0.76 8.18 -0.45
C SER A 47 -0.88 9.28 0.60
N CYS A 48 -0.94 8.86 1.86
CA CYS A 48 -0.83 9.76 2.99
C CYS A 48 0.01 9.09 4.08
N LEU A 49 0.55 9.91 4.96
CA LEU A 49 1.30 9.43 6.11
C LEU A 49 0.33 9.18 7.25
N VAL A 50 0.38 7.98 7.81
CA VAL A 50 -0.46 7.58 8.95
C VAL A 50 0.43 7.42 10.17
N GLU A 51 0.00 7.92 11.30
CA GLU A 51 0.69 7.73 12.58
C GLU A 51 -0.10 6.76 13.42
N HIS A 52 0.61 5.84 14.07
CA HIS A 52 0.02 4.87 14.97
C HIS A 52 0.85 4.77 16.23
N GLU A 53 0.21 4.97 17.38
CA GLU A 53 0.85 4.80 18.68
C GLU A 53 0.59 3.38 19.17
N ASN A 54 1.66 2.64 19.45
CA ASN A 54 1.53 1.27 19.97
C ASN A 54 1.34 1.27 21.49
N ALA A 55 1.16 0.08 22.06
CA ALA A 55 0.87 -0.09 23.47
C ALA A 55 2.00 0.41 24.39
N SER A 56 3.23 0.50 23.90
CA SER A 56 4.38 1.00 24.68
C SER A 56 4.60 2.50 24.51
N GLY A 57 3.71 3.19 23.81
CA GLY A 57 3.79 4.64 23.64
C GLY A 57 4.66 5.09 22.46
N GLU A 58 5.19 4.16 21.69
CA GLU A 58 5.96 4.51 20.51
C GLU A 58 5.04 4.90 19.36
N VAL A 59 5.38 6.01 18.69
CA VAL A 59 4.65 6.45 17.50
C VAL A 59 5.34 5.88 16.28
N LYS A 60 4.62 5.14 15.47
CA LYS A 60 5.11 4.61 14.20
C LYS A 60 4.39 5.30 13.06
N ARG A 61 5.15 5.64 12.03
CA ARG A 61 4.62 6.31 10.85
C ARG A 61 4.82 5.42 9.64
N TYR A 62 3.79 5.36 8.79
CA TYR A 62 3.85 4.59 7.56
C TYR A 62 2.94 5.21 6.52
N LYS A 63 3.21 4.93 5.26
CA LYS A 63 2.36 5.41 4.17
C LYS A 63 1.23 4.44 3.91
N GLN A 64 0.04 4.99 3.70
CA GLN A 64 -1.13 4.25 3.26
C GLN A 64 -1.44 4.68 1.85
N TYR A 65 -1.69 3.73 0.97
CA TYR A 65 -1.95 3.99 -0.45
C TYR A 65 -3.37 3.59 -0.81
N TRP A 66 -3.94 4.28 -1.79
CA TRP A 66 -5.25 3.93 -2.33
C TRP A 66 -5.36 4.38 -3.78
N LEU A 67 -6.28 3.73 -4.52
CA LEU A 67 -6.62 4.14 -5.88
C LEU A 67 -7.52 5.36 -5.81
N ALA A 68 -7.08 6.46 -6.41
CA ALA A 68 -7.91 7.65 -6.52
C ALA A 68 -8.87 7.45 -7.69
N GLN A 69 -10.15 7.62 -7.42
CA GLN A 69 -11.17 7.60 -8.47
C GLN A 69 -11.50 9.05 -8.82
N GLU A 70 -11.45 9.35 -10.09
CA GLU A 70 -11.82 10.68 -10.59
C GLU A 70 -13.26 10.71 -11.06
#